data_1aa4301447c02099868354f6fb3e32c2
#
_entry.id   1aa4301447c02099868354f6fb3e32c2
#
_cell.length_a   1.000
_cell.length_b   1.000
_cell.length_c   1.000
_cell.angle_alpha   90.00
_cell.angle_beta   90.00
_cell.angle_gamma   90.00
#
_symmetry.space_group_name_H-M   'P 1'
#
loop_
_entity.id
_entity.type
_entity.pdbx_description
1 polymer ?
#
loop_
_entity_poly.entity_id
_entity_poly.type
_entity_poly.pdbx_seq_one_letter_code
_entity_poly.pdbx_strand_id
1 'polypeptide(L)'
;MASQYSSKHGTVSRPPYDLYLLFSDMRNFLNMLPEDKKQGVTADFDTLSATVQGFHVGVRVKSRVPYSLIELEDADAPFHFNVILHFDPTASAGQTDFHVDLAAELNLMLKMLLGNKIQGALDKIVDALVDISEGRMPEGIDPSQFPSGFGQ
;
A
#
# COMPACT_ATOMS: atom_id res chain seq x y z
N MET A 1 10.24 -18.79 -5.48
CA MET A 1 11.14 -17.73 -4.98
C MET A 1 10.47 -16.40 -5.12
N ALA A 2 10.48 -15.60 -4.07
CA ALA A 2 9.80 -14.29 -4.09
C ALA A 2 10.62 -13.27 -4.87
N SER A 3 9.94 -12.44 -5.66
CA SER A 3 10.54 -11.27 -6.28
C SER A 3 10.42 -10.09 -5.33
N GLN A 4 11.47 -9.28 -5.25
CA GLN A 4 11.56 -8.18 -4.30
C GLN A 4 11.50 -6.85 -5.04
N TYR A 5 10.71 -5.93 -4.51
CA TYR A 5 10.54 -4.60 -5.07
C TYR A 5 10.53 -3.58 -3.95
N SER A 6 11.08 -2.42 -4.20
CA SER A 6 11.07 -1.31 -3.24
C SER A 6 10.59 -0.05 -3.94
N SER A 7 9.71 0.70 -3.27
CA SER A 7 9.26 1.97 -3.80
C SER A 7 10.33 3.04 -3.65
N LYS A 8 10.12 4.18 -4.29
CA LYS A 8 10.86 5.38 -3.97
C LYS A 8 10.54 5.81 -2.53
N HIS A 9 11.34 6.69 -1.98
CA HIS A 9 11.12 7.28 -0.66
C HIS A 9 10.33 8.57 -0.79
N GLY A 10 9.41 8.78 0.15
CA GLY A 10 8.67 10.04 0.27
C GLY A 10 8.90 10.64 1.62
N THR A 11 8.94 11.96 1.69
CA THR A 11 9.08 12.68 2.96
C THR A 11 7.73 13.24 3.37
N VAL A 12 7.32 12.96 4.60
CA VAL A 12 6.05 13.43 5.15
C VAL A 12 6.35 14.36 6.33
N SER A 13 5.65 15.49 6.38
CA SER A 13 5.80 16.48 7.45
C SER A 13 4.98 16.09 8.67
N ARG A 14 5.15 14.84 9.10
CA ARG A 14 4.51 14.27 10.28
C ARG A 14 5.49 13.28 10.91
N PRO A 15 5.49 13.17 12.24
CA PRO A 15 6.40 12.22 12.89
C PRO A 15 5.98 10.77 12.63
N PRO A 16 6.92 9.81 12.76
CA PRO A 16 6.60 8.40 12.48
C PRO A 16 5.43 7.85 13.29
N TYR A 17 5.25 8.27 14.54
CA TYR A 17 4.14 7.73 15.34
C TYR A 17 2.78 8.14 14.76
N ASP A 18 2.67 9.33 14.17
CA ASP A 18 1.43 9.77 13.53
C ASP A 18 1.06 8.89 12.35
N LEU A 19 2.04 8.59 11.49
CA LEU A 19 1.81 7.74 10.33
C LEU A 19 1.54 6.30 10.75
N TYR A 20 2.26 5.83 11.76
CA TYR A 20 2.02 4.49 12.30
C TYR A 20 0.57 4.35 12.77
N LEU A 21 0.09 5.32 13.55
CA LEU A 21 -1.28 5.26 14.06
C LEU A 21 -2.30 5.36 12.92
N LEU A 22 -2.04 6.21 11.94
CA LEU A 22 -2.94 6.38 10.81
C LEU A 22 -3.07 5.12 9.98
N PHE A 23 -1.94 4.48 9.65
CA PHE A 23 -1.93 3.31 8.77
C PHE A 23 -2.06 1.98 9.50
N SER A 24 -2.09 1.99 10.81
CA SER A 24 -2.23 0.78 11.62
C SER A 24 -3.64 0.21 11.57
N ASP A 25 -4.63 1.05 11.35
CA ASP A 25 -6.03 0.67 11.25
C ASP A 25 -6.43 0.64 9.78
N MET A 26 -6.71 -0.56 9.28
CA MET A 26 -7.03 -0.72 7.86
C MET A 26 -8.30 0.03 7.45
N ARG A 27 -9.19 0.33 8.39
CA ARG A 27 -10.39 1.11 8.10
C ARG A 27 -10.05 2.52 7.64
N ASN A 28 -8.91 3.06 8.04
CA ASN A 28 -8.48 4.39 7.60
C ASN A 28 -8.23 4.43 6.10
N PHE A 29 -7.73 3.34 5.51
CA PHE A 29 -7.55 3.29 4.07
C PHE A 29 -8.89 3.39 3.34
N LEU A 30 -9.92 2.71 3.87
CA LEU A 30 -11.26 2.81 3.29
C LEU A 30 -11.81 4.23 3.42
N ASN A 31 -11.62 4.85 4.58
CA ASN A 31 -12.13 6.19 4.84
C ASN A 31 -11.46 7.27 3.98
N MET A 32 -10.25 7.00 3.51
CA MET A 32 -9.50 7.94 2.67
C MET A 32 -9.94 7.91 1.22
N LEU A 33 -10.69 6.89 0.80
CA LEU A 33 -11.12 6.78 -0.58
C LEU A 33 -12.30 7.71 -0.85
N PRO A 34 -12.40 8.26 -2.08
CA PRO A 34 -13.61 8.94 -2.52
C PRO A 34 -14.80 7.98 -2.47
N GLU A 35 -16.00 8.52 -2.32
CA GLU A 35 -17.21 7.69 -2.19
C GLU A 35 -17.39 6.73 -3.35
N ASP A 36 -17.11 7.18 -4.57
CA ASP A 36 -17.27 6.36 -5.77
C ASP A 36 -16.22 5.24 -5.85
N LYS A 37 -15.15 5.31 -5.08
CA LYS A 37 -14.10 4.29 -5.04
C LYS A 37 -14.26 3.30 -3.90
N LYS A 38 -15.23 3.51 -3.02
CA LYS A 38 -15.45 2.64 -1.86
C LYS A 38 -16.21 1.36 -2.19
N GLN A 39 -16.86 1.32 -3.35
CA GLN A 39 -17.62 0.14 -3.76
C GLN A 39 -16.68 -1.06 -3.94
N GLY A 40 -17.08 -2.19 -3.37
CA GLY A 40 -16.29 -3.40 -3.44
C GLY A 40 -15.09 -3.43 -2.51
N VAL A 41 -14.94 -2.40 -1.66
CA VAL A 41 -13.85 -2.34 -0.69
C VAL A 41 -14.44 -2.51 0.71
N THR A 42 -13.87 -3.42 1.48
CA THR A 42 -14.25 -3.62 2.88
C THR A 42 -13.00 -3.59 3.74
N ALA A 43 -13.17 -3.16 4.98
CA ALA A 43 -12.04 -3.06 5.90
C ALA A 43 -12.51 -3.23 7.33
N ASP A 44 -11.65 -3.85 8.15
CA ASP A 44 -11.75 -3.78 9.60
C ASP A 44 -10.37 -3.37 10.13
N PHE A 45 -10.15 -3.49 11.42
CA PHE A 45 -8.90 -3.02 12.02
C PHE A 45 -7.67 -3.71 11.41
N ASP A 46 -7.77 -5.00 11.14
CA ASP A 46 -6.62 -5.82 10.72
C ASP A 46 -6.65 -6.22 9.26
N THR A 47 -7.75 -6.02 8.55
CA THR A 47 -7.89 -6.53 7.18
C THR A 47 -8.46 -5.47 6.26
N LEU A 48 -8.09 -5.57 5.00
CA LEU A 48 -8.59 -4.72 3.92
C LEU A 48 -8.75 -5.60 2.69
N SER A 49 -9.90 -5.54 2.05
CA SER A 49 -10.09 -6.30 0.82
C SER A 49 -10.86 -5.49 -0.21
N ALA A 50 -10.58 -5.78 -1.47
CA ALA A 50 -11.20 -5.10 -2.59
C ALA A 50 -11.45 -6.08 -3.71
N THR A 51 -12.52 -5.85 -4.45
CA THR A 51 -12.77 -6.56 -5.71
C THR A 51 -12.54 -5.56 -6.82
N VAL A 52 -11.57 -5.85 -7.67
CA VAL A 52 -11.16 -4.98 -8.77
C VAL A 52 -11.25 -5.79 -10.05
N GLN A 53 -12.17 -5.42 -10.93
CA GLN A 53 -12.37 -6.05 -12.24
C GLN A 53 -12.44 -7.58 -12.14
N GLY A 54 -13.25 -8.06 -11.19
CA GLY A 54 -13.47 -9.49 -11.01
C GLY A 54 -12.42 -10.21 -10.20
N PHE A 55 -11.33 -9.54 -9.83
CA PHE A 55 -10.33 -10.12 -8.96
C PHE A 55 -10.55 -9.67 -7.54
N HIS A 56 -10.51 -10.63 -6.62
CA HIS A 56 -10.57 -10.33 -5.20
C HIS A 56 -9.15 -10.29 -4.64
N VAL A 57 -8.81 -9.18 -3.99
CA VAL A 57 -7.49 -9.01 -3.37
C VAL A 57 -7.70 -8.56 -1.94
N GLY A 58 -7.21 -9.37 -1.01
CA GLY A 58 -7.28 -9.06 0.40
C GLY A 58 -5.90 -9.02 1.02
N VAL A 59 -5.75 -8.15 2.01
CA VAL A 59 -4.55 -8.09 2.83
C VAL A 59 -4.95 -8.09 4.30
N ARG A 60 -4.04 -8.57 5.14
CA ARG A 60 -4.20 -8.49 6.59
C ARG A 60 -2.88 -8.07 7.21
N VAL A 61 -2.98 -7.48 8.38
CA VAL A 61 -1.79 -7.09 9.12
C VAL A 61 -1.16 -8.34 9.70
N LYS A 62 0.10 -8.58 9.34
CA LYS A 62 0.89 -9.69 9.87
C LYS A 62 1.62 -9.27 11.14
N SER A 63 2.18 -8.07 11.14
CA SER A 63 2.84 -7.56 12.33
C SER A 63 2.84 -6.04 12.33
N ARG A 64 2.90 -5.48 13.52
CA ARG A 64 3.05 -4.05 13.76
C ARG A 64 4.24 -3.85 14.70
N VAL A 65 5.23 -3.10 14.24
CA VAL A 65 6.33 -2.67 15.09
C VAL A 65 6.07 -1.20 15.40
N PRO A 66 5.69 -0.88 16.64
CA PRO A 66 5.24 0.48 16.97
C PRO A 66 6.18 1.56 16.48
N TYR A 67 5.62 2.50 15.75
CA TYR A 67 6.26 3.70 15.24
C TYR A 67 7.36 3.46 14.22
N SER A 68 7.51 2.23 13.71
CA SER A 68 8.57 1.86 12.79
C SER A 68 8.04 1.27 11.49
N LEU A 69 7.23 0.22 11.57
CA LEU A 69 6.72 -0.42 10.35
C LEU A 69 5.43 -1.17 10.60
N ILE A 70 4.73 -1.43 9.51
CA ILE A 70 3.57 -2.32 9.50
C ILE A 70 3.79 -3.31 8.37
N GLU A 71 3.73 -4.60 8.68
CA GLU A 71 3.85 -5.65 7.68
C GLU A 71 2.47 -6.22 7.37
N LEU A 72 2.16 -6.29 6.09
CA LEU A 72 0.91 -6.85 5.58
C LEU A 72 1.23 -8.11 4.78
N GLU A 73 0.28 -9.04 4.76
CA GLU A 73 0.41 -10.23 3.91
C GLU A 73 -0.92 -10.46 3.18
N ASP A 74 -0.87 -11.28 2.14
CA ASP A 74 -2.09 -11.63 1.42
C ASP A 74 -3.03 -12.39 2.34
N ALA A 75 -4.32 -12.04 2.27
CA ALA A 75 -5.37 -12.74 3.01
C ALA A 75 -6.24 -13.56 2.08
N ASP A 76 -6.42 -13.09 0.85
CA ASP A 76 -7.16 -13.78 -0.19
C ASP A 76 -6.81 -13.09 -1.49
N ALA A 77 -5.92 -13.69 -2.26
CA ALA A 77 -5.37 -13.04 -3.45
C ALA A 77 -4.90 -14.10 -4.43
N PRO A 78 -4.72 -13.74 -5.71
CA PRO A 78 -4.29 -14.71 -6.72
C PRO A 78 -2.86 -15.21 -6.55
N PHE A 79 -2.04 -14.55 -5.71
CA PHE A 79 -0.68 -15.00 -5.42
C PHE A 79 -0.29 -14.52 -4.02
N HIS A 80 0.75 -15.12 -3.47
CA HIS A 80 1.23 -14.75 -2.14
C HIS A 80 2.14 -13.55 -2.22
N PHE A 81 1.99 -12.63 -1.26
CA PHE A 81 2.84 -11.45 -1.19
C PHE A 81 2.91 -10.90 0.24
N ASN A 82 3.96 -10.11 0.48
CA ASN A 82 4.11 -9.33 1.71
C ASN A 82 4.39 -7.89 1.33
N VAL A 83 3.79 -6.97 2.07
CA VAL A 83 4.03 -5.53 1.90
C VAL A 83 4.47 -4.97 3.24
N ILE A 84 5.55 -4.19 3.25
CA ILE A 84 6.02 -3.54 4.47
C ILE A 84 6.00 -2.03 4.26
N LEU A 85 5.23 -1.35 5.12
CA LEU A 85 5.21 0.10 5.18
C LEU A 85 6.24 0.55 6.20
N HIS A 86 7.23 1.32 5.76
CA HIS A 86 8.31 1.77 6.63
C HIS A 86 8.14 3.24 7.00
N PHE A 87 8.24 3.54 8.28
CA PHE A 87 8.13 4.90 8.84
C PHE A 87 9.43 5.23 9.54
N ASP A 88 10.43 5.71 8.78
CA ASP A 88 11.74 5.93 9.33
C ASP A 88 11.90 7.39 9.78
N PRO A 89 12.57 7.62 10.92
CA PRO A 89 12.84 8.99 11.33
C PRO A 89 13.83 9.65 10.38
N THR A 90 13.74 10.97 10.28
CA THR A 90 14.71 11.75 9.52
C THR A 90 15.55 12.59 10.49
N ALA A 91 16.52 13.34 9.93
CA ALA A 91 17.30 14.26 10.72
C ALA A 91 16.47 15.42 11.26
N SER A 92 15.29 15.68 10.65
CA SER A 92 14.39 16.75 11.10
C SER A 92 13.32 16.18 11.99
N ALA A 93 13.13 16.77 13.17
CA ALA A 93 12.05 16.39 14.07
C ALA A 93 10.71 16.64 13.39
N GLY A 94 9.74 15.73 13.60
CA GLY A 94 8.41 15.86 13.02
C GLY A 94 8.30 15.47 11.56
N GLN A 95 9.34 14.83 11.00
CA GLN A 95 9.30 14.31 9.63
C GLN A 95 9.50 12.82 9.62
N THR A 96 8.97 12.19 8.57
CA THR A 96 9.12 10.75 8.34
C THR A 96 9.61 10.52 6.92
N ASP A 97 10.56 9.61 6.79
CA ASP A 97 10.94 9.02 5.50
C ASP A 97 10.08 7.77 5.33
N PHE A 98 9.17 7.82 4.37
CA PHE A 98 8.19 6.76 4.13
C PHE A 98 8.53 6.03 2.85
N HIS A 99 8.52 4.69 2.90
CA HIS A 99 8.67 3.88 1.69
C HIS A 99 7.98 2.52 1.91
N VAL A 100 7.81 1.78 0.81
CA VAL A 100 7.09 0.52 0.79
C VAL A 100 7.95 -0.54 0.14
N ASP A 101 8.10 -1.68 0.79
CA ASP A 101 8.75 -2.86 0.22
C ASP A 101 7.69 -3.90 -0.09
N LEU A 102 7.86 -4.60 -1.20
CA LEU A 102 6.97 -5.68 -1.62
C LEU A 102 7.80 -6.93 -1.95
N ALA A 103 7.41 -8.06 -1.39
CA ALA A 103 7.90 -9.36 -1.80
C ALA A 103 6.71 -10.15 -2.33
N ALA A 104 6.80 -10.66 -3.56
CA ALA A 104 5.69 -11.35 -4.20
C ALA A 104 6.16 -12.64 -4.85
N GLU A 105 5.37 -13.71 -4.67
CA GLU A 105 5.66 -15.00 -5.31
C GLU A 105 4.94 -15.01 -6.66
N LEU A 106 5.66 -14.58 -7.69
CA LEU A 106 5.13 -14.51 -9.05
C LEU A 106 5.64 -15.68 -9.86
N ASN A 107 4.73 -16.41 -10.50
CA ASN A 107 5.14 -17.39 -11.50
C ASN A 107 5.67 -16.65 -12.74
N LEU A 108 6.22 -17.41 -13.69
CA LEU A 108 6.84 -16.79 -14.86
C LEU A 108 5.86 -15.91 -15.63
N MET A 109 4.61 -16.36 -15.79
CA MET A 109 3.61 -15.61 -16.53
C MET A 109 3.31 -14.27 -15.84
N LEU A 110 3.06 -14.29 -14.52
CA LEU A 110 2.76 -13.08 -13.77
C LEU A 110 3.96 -12.14 -13.76
N LYS A 111 5.18 -12.69 -13.67
CA LYS A 111 6.39 -11.88 -13.71
C LYS A 111 6.54 -11.17 -15.04
N MET A 112 6.20 -11.83 -16.14
CA MET A 112 6.21 -11.21 -17.45
C MET A 112 5.14 -10.13 -17.62
N LEU A 113 3.97 -10.35 -17.04
CA LEU A 113 2.84 -9.41 -17.16
C LEU A 113 2.99 -8.21 -16.22
N LEU A 114 3.49 -8.41 -15.01
CA LEU A 114 3.46 -7.40 -13.96
C LEU A 114 4.83 -6.87 -13.55
N GLY A 115 5.89 -7.65 -13.77
CA GLY A 115 7.18 -7.40 -13.15
C GLY A 115 7.74 -5.99 -13.40
N ASN A 116 7.61 -5.47 -14.62
CA ASN A 116 8.13 -4.15 -14.95
C ASN A 116 7.12 -3.03 -14.66
N LYS A 117 5.94 -3.36 -14.16
CA LYS A 117 4.90 -2.37 -13.79
C LYS A 117 4.79 -2.17 -12.29
N ILE A 118 5.29 -3.11 -11.50
CA ILE A 118 5.15 -3.10 -10.04
C ILE A 118 5.86 -1.89 -9.44
N GLN A 119 7.07 -1.57 -9.93
CA GLN A 119 7.82 -0.44 -9.40
C GLN A 119 7.03 0.87 -9.54
N GLY A 120 6.46 1.11 -10.72
CA GLY A 120 5.65 2.31 -10.94
C GLY A 120 4.40 2.35 -10.06
N ALA A 121 3.78 1.20 -9.84
CA ALA A 121 2.60 1.12 -8.97
C ALA A 121 2.97 1.42 -7.52
N LEU A 122 4.10 0.89 -7.03
CA LEU A 122 4.56 1.18 -5.67
C LEU A 122 4.87 2.66 -5.49
N ASP A 123 5.51 3.28 -6.48
CA ASP A 123 5.84 4.70 -6.41
C ASP A 123 4.59 5.57 -6.37
N LYS A 124 3.55 5.19 -7.13
CA LYS A 124 2.26 5.91 -7.09
C LYS A 124 1.58 5.75 -5.73
N ILE A 125 1.70 4.58 -5.12
CA ILE A 125 1.14 4.35 -3.78
C ILE A 125 1.83 5.27 -2.77
N VAL A 126 3.15 5.39 -2.84
CA VAL A 126 3.88 6.30 -1.95
C VAL A 126 3.41 7.74 -2.14
N ASP A 127 3.30 8.20 -3.39
CA ASP A 127 2.84 9.55 -3.67
C ASP A 127 1.44 9.80 -3.09
N ALA A 128 0.53 8.84 -3.28
CA ALA A 128 -0.84 8.97 -2.78
C ALA A 128 -0.87 8.99 -1.25
N LEU A 129 -0.11 8.11 -0.60
CA LEU A 129 -0.11 8.05 0.86
C LEU A 129 0.57 9.28 1.47
N VAL A 130 1.60 9.82 0.83
CA VAL A 130 2.22 11.07 1.25
C VAL A 130 1.20 12.22 1.16
N ASP A 131 0.49 12.31 0.05
CA ASP A 131 -0.51 13.36 -0.13
C ASP A 131 -1.62 13.26 0.92
N ILE A 132 -2.14 12.08 1.15
CA ILE A 132 -3.17 11.85 2.18
C ILE A 132 -2.64 12.24 3.55
N SER A 133 -1.43 11.86 3.88
CA SER A 133 -0.82 12.12 5.18
C SER A 133 -0.61 13.60 5.42
N GLU A 134 -0.43 14.38 4.36
CA GLU A 134 -0.26 15.83 4.46
C GLU A 134 -1.55 16.61 4.22
N GLY A 135 -2.68 15.90 4.13
CA GLY A 135 -3.99 16.54 4.00
C GLY A 135 -4.34 16.95 2.58
N ARG A 136 -3.57 16.49 1.58
CA ARG A 136 -3.86 16.78 0.18
C ARG A 136 -4.70 15.65 -0.42
N MET A 137 -5.53 15.99 -1.40
CA MET A 137 -6.26 14.98 -2.14
C MET A 137 -5.27 14.23 -3.03
N PRO A 138 -5.18 12.89 -2.93
CA PRO A 138 -4.24 12.15 -3.75
C PRO A 138 -4.68 12.13 -5.20
N GLU A 139 -3.72 12.38 -6.10
CA GLU A 139 -3.92 12.19 -7.51
C GLU A 139 -3.50 10.77 -7.88
N GLY A 140 -4.21 10.18 -8.85
CA GLY A 140 -3.83 8.89 -9.35
C GLY A 140 -4.26 7.70 -8.51
N ILE A 141 -5.07 7.89 -7.47
CA ILE A 141 -5.75 6.77 -6.82
C ILE A 141 -6.97 6.43 -7.66
N ASP A 142 -6.73 5.75 -8.75
CA ASP A 142 -7.75 5.24 -9.63
C ASP A 142 -7.34 3.81 -10.00
N PRO A 143 -8.10 2.80 -9.56
CA PRO A 143 -7.72 1.41 -9.85
C PRO A 143 -7.54 1.13 -11.34
N SER A 144 -8.20 1.88 -12.20
CA SER A 144 -8.05 1.69 -13.64
C SER A 144 -6.68 2.10 -14.15
N GLN A 145 -5.92 2.88 -13.39
CA GLN A 145 -4.57 3.31 -13.76
C GLN A 145 -3.49 2.37 -13.26
N PHE A 146 -3.84 1.40 -12.43
CA PHE A 146 -2.87 0.41 -11.98
C PHE A 146 -2.59 -0.61 -13.08
N PRO A 147 -1.46 -1.33 -13.00
CA PRO A 147 -1.16 -2.36 -13.99
C PRO A 147 -2.27 -3.38 -14.13
N SER A 148 -2.35 -3.99 -15.30
CA SER A 148 -3.31 -5.05 -15.52
C SER A 148 -3.10 -6.16 -14.50
N GLY A 149 -4.16 -6.79 -14.10
CA GLY A 149 -4.15 -7.68 -12.96
C GLY A 149 -4.69 -7.02 -11.72
N PHE A 150 -4.75 -5.68 -11.71
CA PHE A 150 -5.39 -4.94 -10.64
C PHE A 150 -6.60 -4.16 -11.15
N GLY A 151 -6.58 -3.73 -12.39
CA GLY A 151 -7.64 -2.87 -12.85
C GLY A 151 -7.89 -2.93 -14.34
N GLN A 152 -7.27 -3.84 -15.00
CA GLN A 152 -7.45 -3.94 -16.45
C GLN A 152 -8.02 -5.29 -16.82
#